data_c35adce88f764fdc3ae2772c36eee4b8
#
_entry.id   c35adce88f764fdc3ae2772c36eee4b8
#
_cell.length_a   1.000
_cell.length_b   1.000
_cell.length_c   1.000
_cell.angle_alpha   90.00
_cell.angle_beta   90.00
_cell.angle_gamma   90.00
#
_symmetry.space_group_name_H-M   'P 1'
#
loop_
_entity.id
_entity.type
_entity.pdbx_description
1 polymer ?
#
loop_
_entity_poly.entity_id
_entity_poly.type
_entity_poly.pdbx_seq_one_letter_code
_entity_poly.pdbx_strand_id
1 'polypeptide(L)'
;MGMTMTQKILAKHAGLASVEAGQLIEAGLDLVLGNDVTTPVAIHEMEKFNKKEVFDKSKIALVMDHFTPNKDIKSAEHCKCVREFSGENEIVNFFDVGEMGIEHALLPEKGLIVAGETCIGADSHTCTYGALGAFSTGVGSTDMAAGMATGKAWFKVPSAIKFNIVGKPAEWISGKDVILHIIGMIGVDGALYKSMEFVGDGLKYLSMDDRFTIANMAIEAGGKNGIFPVDDLTREYMKEHSKRPFTEYEADSDAEYDEEYTIDLSTLKSTVSFPHLPDNTRTIDEVGDVKIDQVVIGSCTDGRMYDLRIAAKILEGKKVADGIRVIVIPATQKIYLQAMEEGLLKTFIEAGAIVSTPTCGPCLGGYMGVLAEGERCVSTTNRNFVGRMGHVDSEVYLASPAVAAASAITGKISGPKDVM
;
A
#
# COMPACT_ATOMS: atom_id res chain seq x y z
N MET A 1 -30.50 -9.66 -8.74
CA MET A 1 -29.26 -10.11 -8.10
C MET A 1 -28.60 -8.89 -7.51
N GLY A 2 -28.33 -8.91 -6.22
CA GLY A 2 -27.69 -7.80 -5.53
C GLY A 2 -26.24 -7.61 -5.96
N MET A 3 -25.72 -6.39 -5.85
CA MET A 3 -24.37 -6.03 -6.23
C MET A 3 -23.48 -5.80 -5.01
N THR A 4 -22.22 -6.21 -5.10
CA THR A 4 -21.16 -5.87 -4.15
C THR A 4 -20.79 -4.38 -4.28
N MET A 5 -20.01 -3.83 -3.33
CA MET A 5 -19.53 -2.44 -3.41
C MET A 5 -18.78 -2.17 -4.73
N THR A 6 -17.83 -3.04 -5.09
CA THR A 6 -17.05 -2.93 -6.32
C THR A 6 -17.93 -2.96 -7.57
N GLN A 7 -18.92 -3.85 -7.63
CA GLN A 7 -19.86 -3.94 -8.76
C GLN A 7 -20.67 -2.64 -8.93
N LYS A 8 -21.14 -2.04 -7.83
CA LYS A 8 -21.89 -0.77 -7.87
C LYS A 8 -21.04 0.37 -8.40
N ILE A 9 -19.78 0.49 -7.97
CA ILE A 9 -18.86 1.52 -8.47
C ILE A 9 -18.61 1.32 -9.97
N LEU A 10 -18.29 0.10 -10.39
CA LEU A 10 -18.05 -0.22 -11.80
C LEU A 10 -19.27 -0.01 -12.68
N ALA A 11 -20.47 -0.42 -12.23
CA ALA A 11 -21.72 -0.18 -12.94
C ALA A 11 -21.95 1.33 -13.20
N LYS A 12 -21.74 2.15 -12.16
CA LYS A 12 -21.86 3.61 -12.25
C LYS A 12 -20.90 4.19 -13.30
N HIS A 13 -19.63 3.77 -13.29
CA HIS A 13 -18.60 4.29 -14.20
C HIS A 13 -18.71 3.74 -15.62
N ALA A 14 -19.40 2.61 -15.81
CA ALA A 14 -19.77 2.08 -17.11
C ALA A 14 -21.10 2.66 -17.65
N GLY A 15 -21.81 3.48 -16.88
CA GLY A 15 -23.13 3.99 -17.26
C GLY A 15 -24.22 2.92 -17.32
N LEU A 16 -24.05 1.82 -16.59
CA LEU A 16 -24.96 0.68 -16.52
C LEU A 16 -25.79 0.70 -15.23
N ALA A 17 -27.01 0.15 -15.29
CA ALA A 17 -27.86 0.02 -14.11
C ALA A 17 -27.34 -1.05 -13.14
N SER A 18 -26.75 -2.10 -13.69
CA SER A 18 -26.13 -3.21 -12.94
C SER A 18 -25.05 -3.90 -13.78
N VAL A 19 -24.14 -4.60 -13.10
CA VAL A 19 -23.14 -5.47 -13.71
C VAL A 19 -23.07 -6.80 -12.96
N GLU A 20 -22.56 -7.82 -13.63
CA GLU A 20 -22.39 -9.16 -13.06
C GLU A 20 -20.90 -9.57 -13.08
N ALA A 21 -20.50 -10.42 -12.15
CA ALA A 21 -19.15 -10.99 -12.13
C ALA A 21 -18.82 -11.67 -13.47
N GLY A 22 -17.65 -11.40 -14.01
CA GLY A 22 -17.21 -11.90 -15.31
C GLY A 22 -17.63 -11.08 -16.52
N GLN A 23 -18.55 -10.12 -16.39
CA GLN A 23 -18.95 -9.21 -17.47
C GLN A 23 -17.78 -8.32 -17.89
N LEU A 24 -17.59 -8.15 -19.21
CA LEU A 24 -16.64 -7.18 -19.75
C LEU A 24 -17.31 -5.84 -19.92
N ILE A 25 -16.71 -4.80 -19.36
CA ILE A 25 -17.21 -3.42 -19.39
C ILE A 25 -16.11 -2.46 -19.77
N GLU A 26 -16.48 -1.30 -20.32
CA GLU A 26 -15.64 -0.12 -20.39
C GLU A 26 -16.11 0.85 -19.32
N ALA A 27 -15.24 1.29 -18.44
CA ALA A 27 -15.58 2.23 -17.37
C ALA A 27 -14.74 3.51 -17.45
N GLY A 28 -15.34 4.63 -17.11
CA GLY A 28 -14.67 5.92 -16.97
C GLY A 28 -13.74 5.94 -15.76
N LEU A 29 -12.66 6.71 -15.85
CA LEU A 29 -11.65 6.87 -14.81
C LEU A 29 -11.74 8.25 -14.15
N ASP A 30 -11.66 8.31 -12.83
CA ASP A 30 -11.59 9.55 -12.07
C ASP A 30 -10.14 9.97 -11.84
N LEU A 31 -9.22 8.99 -11.73
CA LEU A 31 -7.80 9.26 -11.57
C LEU A 31 -6.97 8.19 -12.27
N VAL A 32 -5.89 8.62 -12.92
CA VAL A 32 -4.82 7.74 -13.43
C VAL A 32 -3.52 8.11 -12.74
N LEU A 33 -2.91 7.13 -12.08
CA LEU A 33 -1.68 7.30 -11.30
C LEU A 33 -0.47 6.75 -12.05
N GLY A 34 0.64 7.48 -11.99
CA GLY A 34 1.95 7.01 -12.45
C GLY A 34 3.09 7.47 -11.56
N ASN A 35 4.20 6.75 -11.61
CA ASN A 35 5.42 7.04 -10.87
C ASN A 35 6.65 7.09 -11.80
N ASP A 36 7.81 7.38 -11.25
CA ASP A 36 9.07 7.52 -11.99
C ASP A 36 9.62 6.22 -12.59
N VAL A 37 9.05 5.06 -12.24
CA VAL A 37 9.41 3.76 -12.84
C VAL A 37 8.55 3.45 -14.05
N THR A 38 7.24 3.59 -13.95
CA THR A 38 6.26 3.08 -14.91
C THR A 38 5.75 4.13 -15.88
N THR A 39 5.75 5.41 -15.50
CA THR A 39 5.31 6.51 -16.37
C THR A 39 6.16 6.67 -17.63
N PRO A 40 7.51 6.56 -17.62
CA PRO A 40 8.30 6.63 -18.84
C PRO A 40 7.90 5.54 -19.86
N VAL A 41 7.55 4.35 -19.37
CA VAL A 41 7.06 3.26 -20.24
C VAL A 41 5.69 3.62 -20.83
N ALA A 42 4.78 4.14 -20.00
CA ALA A 42 3.46 4.54 -20.46
C ALA A 42 3.52 5.69 -21.49
N ILE A 43 4.40 6.67 -21.30
CA ILE A 43 4.65 7.75 -22.28
C ILE A 43 5.07 7.18 -23.63
N HIS A 44 6.01 6.23 -23.62
CA HIS A 44 6.45 5.57 -24.85
C HIS A 44 5.32 4.77 -25.54
N GLU A 45 4.43 4.14 -24.75
CA GLU A 45 3.25 3.46 -25.32
C GLU A 45 2.24 4.47 -25.93
N MET A 46 2.04 5.64 -25.29
CA MET A 46 1.20 6.70 -25.87
C MET A 46 1.72 7.19 -27.21
N GLU A 47 3.04 7.32 -27.38
CA GLU A 47 3.66 7.67 -28.67
C GLU A 47 3.32 6.68 -29.77
N LYS A 48 3.30 5.36 -29.47
CA LYS A 48 2.90 4.31 -30.42
C LYS A 48 1.44 4.44 -30.87
N PHE A 49 0.58 4.98 -30.01
CA PHE A 49 -0.82 5.28 -30.35
C PHE A 49 -1.00 6.62 -31.09
N ASN A 50 0.09 7.32 -31.41
CA ASN A 50 0.07 8.70 -31.93
C ASN A 50 -0.71 9.67 -31.01
N LYS A 51 -0.66 9.45 -29.70
CA LYS A 51 -1.24 10.31 -28.67
C LYS A 51 -0.12 10.97 -27.87
N LYS A 52 -0.20 12.28 -27.71
CA LYS A 52 0.75 13.07 -26.91
C LYS A 52 0.05 13.76 -25.74
N GLU A 53 -1.24 14.00 -25.88
CA GLU A 53 -2.04 14.72 -24.91
C GLU A 53 -2.82 13.74 -24.02
N VAL A 54 -2.94 14.09 -22.75
CA VAL A 54 -3.79 13.35 -21.80
C VAL A 54 -5.25 13.79 -21.95
N PHE A 55 -6.19 12.92 -21.58
CA PHE A 55 -7.63 13.22 -21.67
C PHE A 55 -8.07 14.37 -20.76
N ASP A 56 -7.48 14.47 -19.57
CA ASP A 56 -7.76 15.52 -18.59
C ASP A 56 -6.56 15.66 -17.65
N LYS A 57 -5.88 16.80 -17.70
CA LYS A 57 -4.71 17.11 -16.89
C LYS A 57 -4.96 17.13 -15.37
N SER A 58 -6.20 17.32 -14.94
CA SER A 58 -6.61 17.32 -13.53
C SER A 58 -6.87 15.90 -12.98
N LYS A 59 -7.02 14.92 -13.86
CA LYS A 59 -7.28 13.51 -13.55
C LYS A 59 -6.06 12.61 -13.71
N ILE A 60 -4.89 13.20 -13.89
CA ILE A 60 -3.61 12.49 -13.91
C ILE A 60 -2.83 12.90 -12.67
N ALA A 61 -2.29 11.93 -11.94
CA ALA A 61 -1.35 12.14 -10.85
C ALA A 61 -0.02 11.46 -11.17
N LEU A 62 1.08 12.21 -11.11
CA LEU A 62 2.43 11.70 -11.35
C LEU A 62 3.28 11.97 -10.10
N VAL A 63 3.86 10.93 -9.52
CA VAL A 63 4.60 10.99 -8.26
C VAL A 63 6.02 10.46 -8.46
N MET A 64 7.01 11.26 -8.08
CA MET A 64 8.43 10.89 -8.13
C MET A 64 8.85 10.32 -6.78
N ASP A 65 8.70 9.01 -6.57
CA ASP A 65 8.89 8.39 -5.25
C ASP A 65 9.73 7.11 -5.23
N HIS A 66 9.97 6.45 -6.35
CA HIS A 66 10.71 5.19 -6.39
C HIS A 66 12.22 5.39 -6.53
N PHE A 67 12.65 6.27 -7.42
CA PHE A 67 14.05 6.56 -7.72
C PHE A 67 14.51 7.94 -7.25
N THR A 68 13.71 8.58 -6.43
CA THR A 68 13.93 9.96 -5.98
C THR A 68 14.29 9.99 -4.48
N PRO A 69 15.34 10.72 -4.06
CA PRO A 69 16.35 11.37 -4.91
C PRO A 69 17.10 10.36 -5.78
N ASN A 70 17.52 10.78 -6.99
CA ASN A 70 18.00 9.82 -8.00
C ASN A 70 19.26 9.07 -7.55
N LYS A 71 19.24 7.75 -7.66
CA LYS A 71 20.34 6.86 -7.26
C LYS A 71 21.45 6.75 -8.33
N ASP A 72 21.11 6.95 -9.60
CA ASP A 72 22.02 6.82 -10.75
C ASP A 72 21.53 7.67 -11.94
N ILE A 73 22.33 7.71 -13.00
CA ILE A 73 22.05 8.51 -14.21
C ILE A 73 20.74 8.05 -14.88
N LYS A 74 20.49 6.73 -14.97
CA LYS A 74 19.29 6.18 -15.59
C LYS A 74 18.02 6.59 -14.83
N SER A 75 18.06 6.55 -13.52
CA SER A 75 16.97 7.04 -12.66
C SER A 75 16.71 8.54 -12.86
N ALA A 76 17.77 9.34 -13.01
CA ALA A 76 17.65 10.77 -13.28
C ALA A 76 17.03 11.05 -14.66
N GLU A 77 17.36 10.26 -15.68
CA GLU A 77 16.76 10.34 -17.02
C GLU A 77 15.28 9.97 -16.99
N HIS A 78 14.89 8.93 -16.26
CA HIS A 78 13.47 8.57 -16.04
C HIS A 78 12.69 9.73 -15.41
N CYS A 79 13.19 10.28 -14.32
CA CYS A 79 12.54 11.41 -13.66
C CYS A 79 12.48 12.66 -14.55
N LYS A 80 13.52 12.91 -15.37
CA LYS A 80 13.54 14.00 -16.37
C LYS A 80 12.44 13.80 -17.41
N CYS A 81 12.30 12.59 -17.97
CA CYS A 81 11.25 12.26 -18.93
C CYS A 81 9.85 12.56 -18.36
N VAL A 82 9.58 12.18 -17.12
CA VAL A 82 8.27 12.45 -16.48
C VAL A 82 8.06 13.94 -16.24
N ARG A 83 9.09 14.70 -15.83
CA ARG A 83 9.01 16.17 -15.67
C ARG A 83 8.68 16.88 -16.98
N GLU A 84 9.34 16.49 -18.07
CA GLU A 84 9.11 17.04 -19.40
C GLU A 84 7.69 16.76 -19.86
N PHE A 85 7.23 15.52 -19.77
CA PHE A 85 5.85 15.12 -20.08
C PHE A 85 4.82 15.87 -19.24
N SER A 86 5.08 15.99 -17.92
CA SER A 86 4.20 16.74 -17.02
C SER A 86 4.09 18.21 -17.41
N GLY A 87 5.21 18.84 -17.78
CA GLY A 87 5.24 20.22 -18.26
C GLY A 87 4.53 20.42 -19.60
N GLU A 88 4.75 19.52 -20.55
CA GLU A 88 4.11 19.57 -21.88
C GLU A 88 2.59 19.39 -21.81
N ASN A 89 2.11 18.54 -20.90
CA ASN A 89 0.69 18.28 -20.69
C ASN A 89 0.06 19.15 -19.60
N GLU A 90 0.83 20.05 -18.97
CA GLU A 90 0.37 20.91 -17.85
C GLU A 90 -0.31 20.10 -16.73
N ILE A 91 0.24 18.92 -16.37
CA ILE A 91 -0.35 18.04 -15.36
C ILE A 91 -0.48 18.78 -14.03
N VAL A 92 -1.70 18.79 -13.48
CA VAL A 92 -2.00 19.55 -12.25
C VAL A 92 -1.43 18.86 -11.02
N ASN A 93 -1.51 17.53 -10.97
CA ASN A 93 -1.10 16.74 -9.81
C ASN A 93 0.25 16.08 -10.09
N PHE A 94 1.29 16.87 -10.12
CA PHE A 94 2.67 16.44 -10.29
C PHE A 94 3.46 16.70 -9.00
N PHE A 95 4.06 15.65 -8.43
CA PHE A 95 4.76 15.70 -7.15
C PHE A 95 6.20 15.22 -7.32
N ASP A 96 7.14 16.13 -7.18
CA ASP A 96 8.59 15.89 -7.28
C ASP A 96 9.28 16.19 -5.93
N VAL A 97 10.61 16.21 -5.92
CA VAL A 97 11.43 16.56 -4.74
C VAL A 97 10.95 17.88 -4.14
N GLY A 98 10.69 17.88 -2.84
CA GLY A 98 10.13 19.02 -2.10
C GLY A 98 8.64 18.85 -1.75
N GLU A 99 7.88 18.14 -2.56
CA GLU A 99 6.46 17.81 -2.31
C GLU A 99 6.18 16.30 -2.39
N MET A 100 7.23 15.51 -2.45
CA MET A 100 7.15 14.07 -2.65
C MET A 100 6.62 13.33 -1.42
N GLY A 101 6.10 12.18 -1.69
CA GLY A 101 5.72 11.15 -0.74
C GLY A 101 5.51 9.86 -1.52
N ILE A 102 5.47 8.74 -0.84
CA ILE A 102 5.14 7.48 -1.49
C ILE A 102 3.71 7.56 -2.00
N GLU A 103 3.49 7.34 -3.29
CA GLU A 103 2.25 7.61 -4.01
C GLU A 103 1.00 7.12 -3.29
N HIS A 104 1.04 5.90 -2.72
CA HIS A 104 -0.12 5.30 -2.04
C HIS A 104 -0.41 5.88 -0.63
N ALA A 105 0.48 6.71 -0.10
CA ALA A 105 0.22 7.51 1.09
C ALA A 105 -0.06 8.98 0.71
N LEU A 106 0.61 9.49 -0.32
CA LEU A 106 0.50 10.88 -0.75
C LEU A 106 -0.86 11.20 -1.36
N LEU A 107 -1.39 10.35 -2.24
CA LEU A 107 -2.65 10.65 -2.92
C LEU A 107 -3.85 10.77 -1.95
N PRO A 108 -4.03 9.86 -0.98
CA PRO A 108 -5.04 10.05 0.08
C PRO A 108 -4.80 11.31 0.91
N GLU A 109 -3.54 11.59 1.30
CA GLU A 109 -3.18 12.80 2.06
C GLU A 109 -3.49 14.09 1.33
N LYS A 110 -3.36 14.10 -0.01
CA LYS A 110 -3.70 15.23 -0.88
C LYS A 110 -5.19 15.28 -1.26
N GLY A 111 -6.00 14.30 -0.84
CA GLY A 111 -7.42 14.24 -1.15
C GLY A 111 -7.74 14.04 -2.64
N LEU A 112 -6.82 13.42 -3.38
CA LEU A 112 -6.93 13.23 -4.83
C LEU A 112 -7.85 12.07 -5.22
N ILE A 113 -8.16 11.20 -4.29
CA ILE A 113 -9.10 10.09 -4.44
C ILE A 113 -10.09 10.10 -3.28
N VAL A 114 -11.37 9.86 -3.57
CA VAL A 114 -12.45 9.81 -2.58
C VAL A 114 -13.35 8.60 -2.82
N ALA A 115 -14.26 8.33 -1.88
CA ALA A 115 -15.17 7.20 -1.97
C ALA A 115 -16.02 7.22 -3.25
N GLY A 116 -16.20 6.05 -3.83
CA GLY A 116 -17.03 5.83 -5.01
C GLY A 116 -16.33 6.14 -6.33
N GLU A 117 -15.08 6.55 -6.33
CA GLU A 117 -14.29 6.82 -7.53
C GLU A 117 -13.62 5.55 -8.09
N THR A 118 -13.22 5.63 -9.36
CA THR A 118 -12.45 4.59 -10.06
C THR A 118 -11.06 5.12 -10.39
N CYS A 119 -10.02 4.44 -9.87
CA CYS A 119 -8.62 4.79 -10.08
C CYS A 119 -7.84 3.61 -10.65
N ILE A 120 -6.98 3.88 -11.62
CA ILE A 120 -5.95 2.93 -12.08
C ILE A 120 -4.57 3.54 -11.91
N GLY A 121 -3.57 2.67 -11.74
CA GLY A 121 -2.17 3.07 -11.72
C GLY A 121 -1.29 1.94 -12.23
N ALA A 122 -0.15 2.28 -12.82
CA ALA A 122 0.82 1.26 -13.24
C ALA A 122 1.72 0.82 -12.06
N ASP A 123 1.14 0.78 -10.87
CA ASP A 123 1.70 0.15 -9.68
C ASP A 123 0.71 -0.86 -9.09
N SER A 124 1.22 -2.00 -8.66
CA SER A 124 0.38 -3.09 -8.14
C SER A 124 -0.42 -2.68 -6.91
N HIS A 125 0.14 -1.80 -6.06
CA HIS A 125 -0.48 -1.38 -4.80
C HIS A 125 -1.46 -0.20 -4.96
N THR A 126 -1.82 0.17 -6.20
CA THR A 126 -2.91 1.13 -6.47
C THR A 126 -4.23 0.71 -5.79
N CYS A 127 -4.40 -0.58 -5.44
CA CYS A 127 -5.54 -1.07 -4.66
C CYS A 127 -5.70 -0.43 -3.28
N THR A 128 -4.69 0.26 -2.76
CA THR A 128 -4.68 0.95 -1.44
C THR A 128 -5.90 1.85 -1.21
N TYR A 129 -6.40 2.51 -2.24
CA TYR A 129 -7.48 3.51 -2.09
C TYR A 129 -8.85 2.88 -1.84
N GLY A 130 -8.98 1.56 -1.93
CA GLY A 130 -10.18 0.86 -1.46
C GLY A 130 -10.43 1.02 0.04
N ALA A 131 -9.43 1.41 0.82
CA ALA A 131 -9.60 1.83 2.21
C ALA A 131 -10.53 3.04 2.38
N LEU A 132 -10.67 3.87 1.33
CA LEU A 132 -11.60 5.01 1.27
C LEU A 132 -12.96 4.64 0.66
N GLY A 133 -13.17 3.40 0.25
CA GLY A 133 -14.38 2.99 -0.48
C GLY A 133 -14.35 3.33 -1.97
N ALA A 134 -13.16 3.43 -2.59
CA ALA A 134 -12.97 3.59 -4.02
C ALA A 134 -12.66 2.24 -4.68
N PHE A 135 -13.03 2.07 -5.95
CA PHE A 135 -12.48 0.99 -6.76
C PHE A 135 -11.14 1.44 -7.34
N SER A 136 -10.08 0.88 -6.85
CA SER A 136 -8.73 1.21 -7.30
C SER A 136 -7.93 -0.07 -7.56
N THR A 137 -7.17 -0.10 -8.64
CA THR A 137 -6.45 -1.32 -9.04
C THR A 137 -5.19 -1.02 -9.86
N GLY A 138 -4.18 -1.88 -9.68
CA GLY A 138 -2.99 -1.88 -10.51
C GLY A 138 -3.26 -2.42 -11.92
N VAL A 139 -2.62 -1.80 -12.92
CA VAL A 139 -2.67 -2.20 -14.33
C VAL A 139 -1.27 -2.16 -14.95
N GLY A 140 -1.12 -2.69 -16.16
CA GLY A 140 0.12 -2.55 -16.92
C GLY A 140 0.34 -1.12 -17.45
N SER A 141 1.61 -0.77 -17.75
CA SER A 141 1.93 0.56 -18.29
C SER A 141 1.22 0.86 -19.62
N THR A 142 0.90 -0.15 -20.43
CA THR A 142 0.11 0.00 -21.66
C THR A 142 -1.34 0.39 -21.36
N ASP A 143 -1.96 -0.24 -20.35
CA ASP A 143 -3.32 0.11 -19.93
C ASP A 143 -3.36 1.50 -19.27
N MET A 144 -2.32 1.85 -18.50
CA MET A 144 -2.15 3.19 -17.96
C MET A 144 -2.05 4.22 -19.09
N ALA A 145 -1.26 3.95 -20.14
CA ALA A 145 -1.14 4.83 -21.31
C ALA A 145 -2.49 5.04 -22.01
N ALA A 146 -3.25 3.96 -22.22
CA ALA A 146 -4.61 4.03 -22.75
C ALA A 146 -5.54 4.85 -21.85
N GLY A 147 -5.46 4.63 -20.53
CA GLY A 147 -6.21 5.39 -19.52
C GLY A 147 -5.89 6.88 -19.55
N MET A 148 -4.60 7.25 -19.59
CA MET A 148 -4.16 8.65 -19.73
C MET A 148 -4.66 9.31 -21.02
N ALA A 149 -4.68 8.56 -22.12
CA ALA A 149 -5.11 9.08 -23.41
C ALA A 149 -6.62 9.18 -23.59
N THR A 150 -7.42 8.35 -22.91
CA THR A 150 -8.86 8.19 -23.18
C THR A 150 -9.77 8.48 -21.99
N GLY A 151 -9.25 8.45 -20.77
CA GLY A 151 -10.05 8.53 -19.55
C GLY A 151 -10.90 7.30 -19.26
N LYS A 152 -10.58 6.17 -19.88
CA LYS A 152 -11.34 4.91 -19.78
C LYS A 152 -10.43 3.70 -19.68
N ALA A 153 -10.96 2.65 -19.08
CA ALA A 153 -10.30 1.35 -19.06
C ALA A 153 -11.32 0.21 -19.19
N TRP A 154 -10.83 -0.92 -19.70
CA TRP A 154 -11.60 -2.15 -19.78
C TRP A 154 -11.42 -2.98 -18.51
N PHE A 155 -12.54 -3.47 -17.98
CA PHE A 155 -12.54 -4.36 -16.83
C PHE A 155 -13.40 -5.61 -17.12
N LYS A 156 -12.89 -6.76 -16.73
CA LYS A 156 -13.75 -7.89 -16.41
C LYS A 156 -14.23 -7.65 -14.97
N VAL A 157 -15.50 -7.50 -14.75
CA VAL A 157 -16.06 -7.29 -13.40
C VAL A 157 -15.61 -8.40 -12.48
N PRO A 158 -14.89 -8.13 -11.37
CA PRO A 158 -14.45 -9.18 -10.45
C PRO A 158 -15.63 -9.77 -9.68
N SER A 159 -15.57 -11.06 -9.34
CA SER A 159 -16.33 -11.61 -8.23
C SER A 159 -15.73 -11.12 -6.91
N ALA A 160 -16.33 -11.46 -5.79
CA ALA A 160 -15.88 -10.96 -4.49
C ALA A 160 -15.75 -12.06 -3.43
N ILE A 161 -14.81 -11.81 -2.50
CA ILE A 161 -14.71 -12.54 -1.23
C ILE A 161 -15.04 -11.55 -0.12
N LYS A 162 -15.84 -11.99 0.86
CA LYS A 162 -16.21 -11.17 2.02
C LYS A 162 -15.43 -11.58 3.26
N PHE A 163 -14.81 -10.61 3.90
CA PHE A 163 -14.12 -10.76 5.18
C PHE A 163 -14.91 -10.01 6.26
N ASN A 164 -15.59 -10.77 7.11
CA ASN A 164 -16.31 -10.22 8.25
C ASN A 164 -15.36 -10.06 9.44
N ILE A 165 -14.94 -8.84 9.71
CA ILE A 165 -14.02 -8.48 10.79
C ILE A 165 -14.79 -8.30 12.08
N VAL A 166 -14.46 -9.06 13.11
CA VAL A 166 -15.13 -9.02 14.43
C VAL A 166 -14.11 -8.89 15.56
N GLY A 167 -14.59 -8.60 16.77
CA GLY A 167 -13.75 -8.52 17.96
C GLY A 167 -12.86 -7.27 18.00
N LYS A 168 -12.09 -7.16 19.07
CA LYS A 168 -11.14 -6.06 19.31
C LYS A 168 -9.70 -6.60 19.32
N PRO A 169 -8.75 -6.02 18.58
CA PRO A 169 -7.37 -6.50 18.58
C PRO A 169 -6.71 -6.33 19.94
N ALA A 170 -5.79 -7.24 20.24
CA ALA A 170 -4.87 -7.09 21.36
C ALA A 170 -3.90 -5.93 21.12
N GLU A 171 -3.25 -5.47 22.20
CA GLU A 171 -2.18 -4.46 22.08
C GLU A 171 -1.10 -4.98 21.10
N TRP A 172 -0.57 -4.09 20.27
CA TRP A 172 0.45 -4.34 19.23
C TRP A 172 -0.02 -5.10 17.97
N ILE A 173 -1.28 -5.49 17.86
CA ILE A 173 -1.85 -6.03 16.62
C ILE A 173 -2.30 -4.87 15.74
N SER A 174 -1.80 -4.81 14.52
CA SER A 174 -2.07 -3.77 13.53
C SER A 174 -2.70 -4.34 12.26
N GLY A 175 -3.07 -3.49 11.33
CA GLY A 175 -3.57 -3.87 10.00
C GLY A 175 -2.62 -4.80 9.25
N LYS A 176 -1.30 -4.68 9.50
CA LYS A 176 -0.29 -5.58 8.93
C LYS A 176 -0.46 -7.01 9.42
N ASP A 177 -0.68 -7.22 10.71
CA ASP A 177 -0.90 -8.56 11.26
C ASP A 177 -2.21 -9.15 10.70
N VAL A 178 -3.26 -8.32 10.55
CA VAL A 178 -4.54 -8.74 9.96
C VAL A 178 -4.37 -9.23 8.52
N ILE A 179 -3.72 -8.45 7.68
CA ILE A 179 -3.60 -8.82 6.25
C ILE A 179 -2.62 -9.98 6.05
N LEU A 180 -1.52 -10.06 6.81
CA LEU A 180 -0.62 -11.22 6.76
C LEU A 180 -1.32 -12.50 7.20
N HIS A 181 -2.16 -12.43 8.24
CA HIS A 181 -2.98 -13.56 8.66
C HIS A 181 -3.93 -14.01 7.53
N ILE A 182 -4.61 -13.07 6.87
CA ILE A 182 -5.53 -13.36 5.76
C ILE A 182 -4.77 -13.99 4.59
N ILE A 183 -3.64 -13.43 4.17
CA ILE A 183 -2.83 -13.96 3.08
C ILE A 183 -2.32 -15.37 3.43
N GLY A 184 -1.87 -15.59 4.66
CA GLY A 184 -1.47 -16.93 5.14
C GLY A 184 -2.62 -17.95 5.14
N MET A 185 -3.85 -17.50 5.33
CA MET A 185 -5.04 -18.34 5.35
C MET A 185 -5.52 -18.75 3.93
N ILE A 186 -5.52 -17.79 2.98
CA ILE A 186 -6.07 -18.02 1.64
C ILE A 186 -5.04 -18.27 0.54
N GLY A 187 -3.73 -17.98 0.81
CA GLY A 187 -2.65 -18.09 -0.16
C GLY A 187 -2.49 -16.86 -1.04
N VAL A 188 -1.37 -16.79 -1.78
CA VAL A 188 -1.03 -15.68 -2.69
C VAL A 188 -1.95 -15.58 -3.91
N ASP A 189 -2.74 -16.59 -4.19
CA ASP A 189 -3.71 -16.68 -5.31
C ASP A 189 -5.15 -16.88 -4.86
N GLY A 190 -5.42 -16.93 -3.55
CA GLY A 190 -6.76 -17.17 -3.00
C GLY A 190 -7.82 -16.15 -3.43
N ALA A 191 -7.41 -14.90 -3.63
CA ALA A 191 -8.27 -13.84 -4.15
C ALA A 191 -7.97 -13.48 -5.62
N LEU A 192 -7.38 -14.40 -6.40
CA LEU A 192 -6.95 -14.11 -7.76
C LEU A 192 -8.07 -13.51 -8.61
N TYR A 193 -7.86 -12.26 -9.05
CA TYR A 193 -8.79 -11.44 -9.82
C TYR A 193 -10.15 -11.16 -9.13
N LYS A 194 -10.24 -11.31 -7.81
CA LYS A 194 -11.45 -11.04 -7.02
C LYS A 194 -11.33 -9.68 -6.29
N SER A 195 -12.47 -9.13 -5.88
CA SER A 195 -12.56 -8.03 -4.93
C SER A 195 -12.56 -8.58 -3.51
N MET A 196 -11.69 -8.09 -2.64
CA MET A 196 -11.69 -8.43 -1.21
C MET A 196 -12.50 -7.36 -0.47
N GLU A 197 -13.68 -7.71 0.02
CA GLU A 197 -14.60 -6.78 0.67
C GLU A 197 -14.56 -6.99 2.19
N PHE A 198 -14.11 -5.97 2.93
CA PHE A 198 -13.92 -6.01 4.37
C PHE A 198 -15.09 -5.32 5.07
N VAL A 199 -15.82 -6.06 5.90
CA VAL A 199 -17.01 -5.58 6.61
C VAL A 199 -16.99 -6.03 8.07
N GLY A 200 -17.98 -5.66 8.86
CA GLY A 200 -18.16 -6.13 10.22
C GLY A 200 -17.89 -5.09 11.29
N ASP A 201 -18.32 -5.38 12.51
CA ASP A 201 -18.29 -4.44 13.64
C ASP A 201 -16.89 -4.26 14.26
N GLY A 202 -15.95 -5.13 13.91
CA GLY A 202 -14.54 -5.02 14.28
C GLY A 202 -13.81 -3.87 13.55
N LEU A 203 -14.34 -3.39 12.41
CA LEU A 203 -13.73 -2.30 11.64
C LEU A 203 -13.54 -1.02 12.46
N LYS A 204 -14.39 -0.77 13.45
CA LYS A 204 -14.28 0.40 14.35
C LYS A 204 -13.00 0.43 15.20
N TYR A 205 -12.30 -0.70 15.29
CA TYR A 205 -11.02 -0.81 16.01
C TYR A 205 -9.80 -0.70 15.11
N LEU A 206 -9.99 -0.66 13.79
CA LEU A 206 -8.95 -0.46 12.80
C LEU A 206 -8.89 1.01 12.41
N SER A 207 -7.74 1.64 12.63
CA SER A 207 -7.48 3.01 12.17
C SER A 207 -7.55 3.11 10.65
N MET A 208 -7.59 4.33 10.10
CA MET A 208 -7.44 4.49 8.64
C MET A 208 -6.10 3.97 8.15
N ASP A 209 -5.03 4.13 8.93
CA ASP A 209 -3.71 3.62 8.58
C ASP A 209 -3.71 2.08 8.46
N ASP A 210 -4.38 1.37 9.39
CA ASP A 210 -4.59 -0.08 9.30
C ASP A 210 -5.37 -0.48 8.05
N ARG A 211 -6.45 0.25 7.72
CA ARG A 211 -7.27 -0.03 6.53
C ARG A 211 -6.49 0.20 5.24
N PHE A 212 -5.65 1.23 5.18
CA PHE A 212 -4.75 1.45 4.05
C PHE A 212 -3.76 0.30 3.88
N THR A 213 -3.18 -0.20 4.96
CA THR A 213 -2.27 -1.35 4.93
C THR A 213 -2.97 -2.62 4.45
N ILE A 214 -4.17 -2.90 4.94
CA ILE A 214 -4.97 -4.06 4.52
C ILE A 214 -5.34 -3.97 3.04
N ALA A 215 -5.86 -2.83 2.58
CA ALA A 215 -6.22 -2.62 1.18
C ALA A 215 -5.00 -2.66 0.26
N ASN A 216 -3.86 -2.09 0.69
CA ASN A 216 -2.59 -2.11 -0.05
C ASN A 216 -2.14 -3.54 -0.36
N MET A 217 -2.20 -4.43 0.62
CA MET A 217 -1.71 -5.80 0.48
C MET A 217 -2.76 -6.78 -0.05
N ALA A 218 -3.93 -6.34 -0.46
CA ALA A 218 -4.93 -7.21 -1.11
C ALA A 218 -4.37 -7.86 -2.40
N ILE A 219 -3.51 -7.16 -3.13
CA ILE A 219 -2.84 -7.69 -4.32
C ILE A 219 -1.91 -8.86 -3.99
N GLU A 220 -1.39 -8.96 -2.79
CA GLU A 220 -0.51 -10.06 -2.38
C GLU A 220 -1.26 -11.39 -2.17
N ALA A 221 -2.60 -11.35 -2.14
CA ALA A 221 -3.48 -12.51 -2.26
C ALA A 221 -4.05 -12.68 -3.69
N GLY A 222 -3.55 -11.91 -4.67
CA GLY A 222 -4.05 -11.90 -6.05
C GLY A 222 -5.28 -11.01 -6.29
N GLY A 223 -5.76 -10.29 -5.27
CA GLY A 223 -6.96 -9.44 -5.36
C GLY A 223 -6.82 -8.28 -6.33
N LYS A 224 -7.91 -7.96 -7.04
CA LYS A 224 -7.97 -6.75 -7.88
C LYS A 224 -8.01 -5.49 -7.02
N ASN A 225 -8.70 -5.55 -5.90
CA ASN A 225 -8.75 -4.50 -4.88
C ASN A 225 -9.12 -5.09 -3.52
N GLY A 226 -8.78 -4.33 -2.45
CA GLY A 226 -9.36 -4.51 -1.12
C GLY A 226 -10.22 -3.29 -0.82
N ILE A 227 -11.50 -3.47 -0.47
CA ILE A 227 -12.43 -2.36 -0.31
C ILE A 227 -13.14 -2.40 1.05
N PHE A 228 -13.32 -1.21 1.63
CA PHE A 228 -14.00 -0.98 2.90
C PHE A 228 -15.26 -0.13 2.69
N PRO A 229 -16.34 -0.35 3.44
CA PRO A 229 -17.47 0.56 3.47
C PRO A 229 -17.06 1.89 4.08
N VAL A 230 -17.75 2.95 3.68
CA VAL A 230 -17.54 4.29 4.24
C VAL A 230 -18.28 4.39 5.58
N ASP A 231 -17.54 4.39 6.66
CA ASP A 231 -18.04 4.68 8.01
C ASP A 231 -17.66 6.09 8.48
N ASP A 232 -17.96 6.41 9.73
CA ASP A 232 -17.69 7.74 10.29
C ASP A 232 -16.19 8.08 10.29
N LEU A 233 -15.32 7.10 10.55
CA LEU A 233 -13.87 7.28 10.51
C LEU A 233 -13.38 7.63 9.10
N THR A 234 -13.88 6.92 8.09
CA THR A 234 -13.55 7.20 6.67
C THR A 234 -14.09 8.56 6.24
N ARG A 235 -15.32 8.94 6.67
CA ARG A 235 -15.89 10.27 6.38
C ARG A 235 -15.08 11.39 7.00
N GLU A 236 -14.63 11.22 8.24
CA GLU A 236 -13.78 12.19 8.94
C GLU A 236 -12.45 12.36 8.21
N TYR A 237 -11.77 11.27 7.88
CA TYR A 237 -10.54 11.30 7.10
C TYR A 237 -10.73 12.03 5.76
N MET A 238 -11.76 11.71 4.99
CA MET A 238 -12.00 12.38 3.70
C MET A 238 -12.31 13.87 3.87
N LYS A 239 -13.07 14.27 4.89
CA LYS A 239 -13.36 15.68 5.17
C LYS A 239 -12.13 16.49 5.56
N GLU A 240 -11.18 15.87 6.24
CA GLU A 240 -9.91 16.51 6.59
C GLU A 240 -9.03 16.75 5.35
N HIS A 241 -9.02 15.81 4.40
CA HIS A 241 -8.08 15.79 3.28
C HIS A 241 -8.68 16.29 1.96
N SER A 242 -10.00 16.26 1.79
CA SER A 242 -10.66 16.65 0.53
C SER A 242 -11.89 17.50 0.76
N LYS A 243 -12.12 18.45 -0.18
CA LYS A 243 -13.39 19.22 -0.27
C LYS A 243 -14.30 18.70 -1.39
N ARG A 244 -13.89 17.63 -2.07
CA ARG A 244 -14.60 17.05 -3.19
C ARG A 244 -15.83 16.29 -2.68
N PRO A 245 -16.96 16.31 -3.42
CA PRO A 245 -18.07 15.43 -3.13
C PRO A 245 -17.66 13.97 -3.36
N PHE A 246 -18.25 13.06 -2.60
CA PHE A 246 -18.01 11.63 -2.74
C PHE A 246 -19.33 10.85 -2.66
N THR A 247 -19.32 9.62 -3.14
CA THR A 247 -20.48 8.73 -3.12
C THR A 247 -20.15 7.50 -2.30
N GLU A 248 -21.00 7.18 -1.33
CA GLU A 248 -20.85 5.99 -0.51
C GLU A 248 -21.59 4.82 -1.15
N TYR A 249 -20.95 3.68 -1.24
CA TYR A 249 -21.54 2.45 -1.68
C TYR A 249 -21.45 1.38 -0.60
N GLU A 250 -22.55 0.70 -0.40
CA GLU A 250 -22.64 -0.52 0.41
C GLU A 250 -23.11 -1.68 -0.48
N ALA A 251 -22.70 -2.89 -0.17
CA ALA A 251 -23.21 -4.06 -0.84
C ALA A 251 -24.73 -4.22 -0.60
N ASP A 252 -25.45 -4.75 -1.58
CA ASP A 252 -26.83 -5.13 -1.38
C ASP A 252 -26.93 -6.30 -0.39
N SER A 253 -28.05 -6.40 0.32
CA SER A 253 -28.23 -7.48 1.31
C SER A 253 -28.26 -8.89 0.69
N ASP A 254 -28.53 -8.97 -0.61
CA ASP A 254 -28.54 -10.18 -1.43
C ASP A 254 -27.34 -10.23 -2.41
N ALA A 255 -26.28 -9.45 -2.14
CA ALA A 255 -25.03 -9.53 -2.91
C ALA A 255 -24.39 -10.94 -2.76
N GLU A 256 -23.89 -11.46 -3.87
CA GLU A 256 -23.26 -12.78 -3.90
C GLU A 256 -21.74 -12.69 -3.75
N TYR A 257 -21.18 -13.59 -2.92
CA TYR A 257 -19.75 -13.74 -2.70
C TYR A 257 -19.32 -15.16 -3.00
N ASP A 258 -18.15 -15.32 -3.63
CA ASP A 258 -17.59 -16.66 -3.88
C ASP A 258 -17.27 -17.39 -2.57
N GLU A 259 -16.79 -16.62 -1.58
CA GLU A 259 -16.38 -17.11 -0.27
C GLU A 259 -16.64 -16.04 0.80
N GLU A 260 -16.90 -16.47 2.02
CA GLU A 260 -17.06 -15.60 3.19
C GLU A 260 -16.21 -16.12 4.35
N TYR A 261 -15.40 -15.22 4.95
CA TYR A 261 -14.55 -15.54 6.09
C TYR A 261 -14.88 -14.63 7.27
N THR A 262 -14.73 -15.13 8.48
CA THR A 262 -14.80 -14.33 9.70
C THR A 262 -13.41 -14.25 10.32
N ILE A 263 -12.93 -13.03 10.55
CA ILE A 263 -11.63 -12.74 11.17
C ILE A 263 -11.89 -12.11 12.54
N ASP A 264 -11.60 -12.85 13.59
CA ASP A 264 -11.72 -12.36 14.97
C ASP A 264 -10.40 -11.71 15.41
N LEU A 265 -10.38 -10.38 15.43
CA LEU A 265 -9.21 -9.60 15.83
C LEU A 265 -8.71 -9.92 17.24
N SER A 266 -9.59 -10.40 18.13
CA SER A 266 -9.23 -10.72 19.52
C SER A 266 -8.37 -11.98 19.65
N THR A 267 -8.35 -12.83 18.65
CA THR A 267 -7.58 -14.06 18.60
C THR A 267 -6.27 -13.96 17.83
N LEU A 268 -6.09 -12.85 17.09
CA LEU A 268 -4.90 -12.64 16.27
C LEU A 268 -3.65 -12.49 17.14
N LYS A 269 -2.56 -13.03 16.63
CA LYS A 269 -1.20 -12.85 17.14
C LYS A 269 -0.36 -12.11 16.12
N SER A 270 0.70 -11.46 16.59
CA SER A 270 1.69 -10.88 15.67
C SER A 270 2.15 -11.94 14.68
N THR A 271 2.06 -11.60 13.39
CA THR A 271 2.28 -12.51 12.27
C THR A 271 3.51 -12.09 11.48
N VAL A 272 4.35 -13.07 11.14
CA VAL A 272 5.56 -12.87 10.32
C VAL A 272 5.42 -13.73 9.06
N SER A 273 5.59 -13.09 7.90
CA SER A 273 5.70 -13.82 6.62
C SER A 273 7.16 -14.14 6.33
N PHE A 274 7.46 -15.39 6.13
CA PHE A 274 8.79 -15.93 5.82
C PHE A 274 9.09 -15.84 4.32
N PRO A 275 10.37 -15.80 3.92
CA PRO A 275 10.73 -15.84 2.50
C PRO A 275 10.22 -17.13 1.83
N HIS A 276 9.87 -17.13 0.52
CA HIS A 276 9.95 -16.01 -0.42
C HIS A 276 8.55 -15.70 -0.99
N LEU A 277 7.50 -15.96 -0.19
CA LEU A 277 6.11 -15.66 -0.55
C LEU A 277 5.39 -15.05 0.66
N PRO A 278 4.48 -14.08 0.45
CA PRO A 278 3.76 -13.43 1.54
C PRO A 278 2.84 -14.36 2.35
N ASP A 279 2.41 -15.49 1.79
CA ASP A 279 1.56 -16.49 2.46
C ASP A 279 2.32 -17.49 3.35
N ASN A 280 3.65 -17.50 3.31
CA ASN A 280 4.46 -18.33 4.21
C ASN A 280 4.49 -17.75 5.63
N THR A 281 3.33 -17.65 6.25
CA THR A 281 3.14 -16.97 7.54
C THR A 281 3.32 -17.89 8.74
N ARG A 282 3.80 -17.31 9.83
CA ARG A 282 3.87 -17.92 11.17
C ARG A 282 3.49 -16.90 12.21
N THR A 283 2.90 -17.34 13.30
CA THR A 283 2.75 -16.47 14.48
C THR A 283 4.12 -16.26 15.14
N ILE A 284 4.29 -15.15 15.85
CA ILE A 284 5.56 -14.81 16.50
C ILE A 284 6.06 -15.91 17.44
N ASP A 285 5.16 -16.66 18.07
CA ASP A 285 5.48 -17.77 18.96
C ASP A 285 6.11 -18.98 18.23
N GLU A 286 5.96 -19.05 16.90
CA GLU A 286 6.41 -20.17 16.05
C GLU A 286 7.69 -19.84 15.25
N VAL A 287 8.17 -18.60 15.31
CA VAL A 287 9.29 -18.13 14.47
C VAL A 287 10.62 -18.80 14.79
N GLY A 288 10.90 -19.08 16.06
CA GLY A 288 12.19 -19.62 16.50
C GLY A 288 13.30 -18.55 16.58
N ASP A 289 14.56 -19.00 16.53
CA ASP A 289 15.74 -18.11 16.70
C ASP A 289 16.31 -17.68 15.33
N VAL A 290 15.62 -16.81 14.63
CA VAL A 290 16.04 -16.29 13.32
C VAL A 290 16.79 -14.98 13.51
N LYS A 291 18.12 -14.99 13.33
CA LYS A 291 18.97 -13.79 13.36
C LYS A 291 18.78 -12.96 12.08
N ILE A 292 18.93 -11.65 12.20
CA ILE A 292 18.74 -10.69 11.12
C ILE A 292 19.93 -9.75 11.00
N ASP A 293 20.03 -9.04 9.88
CA ASP A 293 21.09 -8.08 9.57
C ASP A 293 20.52 -6.66 9.38
N GLN A 294 19.25 -6.58 9.00
CA GLN A 294 18.61 -5.31 8.70
C GLN A 294 17.15 -5.28 9.14
N VAL A 295 16.68 -4.10 9.47
CA VAL A 295 15.25 -3.80 9.69
C VAL A 295 14.85 -2.59 8.85
N VAL A 296 13.70 -2.68 8.17
CA VAL A 296 13.09 -1.57 7.45
C VAL A 296 11.71 -1.30 8.03
N ILE A 297 11.48 -0.08 8.52
CA ILE A 297 10.20 0.38 9.07
C ILE A 297 9.68 1.50 8.20
N GLY A 298 8.47 1.36 7.67
CA GLY A 298 7.86 2.38 6.82
C GLY A 298 7.29 1.83 5.52
N SER A 299 7.48 2.55 4.40
CA SER A 299 6.88 2.24 3.10
C SER A 299 5.42 2.72 2.98
N CYS A 300 4.78 2.44 1.84
CA CYS A 300 3.37 2.75 1.61
C CYS A 300 2.42 1.98 2.53
N THR A 301 2.86 0.85 3.09
CA THR A 301 2.09 0.06 4.06
C THR A 301 2.12 0.68 5.45
N ASP A 302 3.29 0.76 6.07
CA ASP A 302 3.45 1.04 7.49
C ASP A 302 4.39 2.24 7.75
N GLY A 303 4.34 3.27 6.91
CA GLY A 303 5.11 4.51 7.08
C GLY A 303 4.27 5.71 7.53
N ARG A 304 3.03 5.49 7.96
CA ARG A 304 2.13 6.54 8.45
C ARG A 304 2.36 6.84 9.92
N MET A 305 1.72 7.88 10.44
CA MET A 305 1.97 8.35 11.80
C MET A 305 1.65 7.29 12.87
N TYR A 306 0.61 6.50 12.68
CA TYR A 306 0.26 5.41 13.60
C TYR A 306 1.39 4.39 13.73
N ASP A 307 1.95 3.97 12.60
CA ASP A 307 3.03 2.99 12.51
C ASP A 307 4.33 3.50 13.15
N LEU A 308 4.69 4.75 12.83
CA LEU A 308 5.88 5.39 13.38
C LEU A 308 5.79 5.57 14.90
N ARG A 309 4.60 5.92 15.42
CA ARG A 309 4.39 6.02 16.87
C ARG A 309 4.53 4.67 17.58
N ILE A 310 4.01 3.58 16.98
CA ILE A 310 4.19 2.21 17.50
C ILE A 310 5.67 1.85 17.56
N ALA A 311 6.39 2.02 16.45
CA ALA A 311 7.80 1.70 16.38
C ALA A 311 8.63 2.55 17.36
N ALA A 312 8.38 3.85 17.44
CA ALA A 312 9.06 4.76 18.36
C ALA A 312 8.80 4.38 19.83
N LYS A 313 7.56 4.04 20.20
CA LYS A 313 7.21 3.61 21.56
C LYS A 313 8.02 2.39 22.01
N ILE A 314 8.28 1.46 21.11
CA ILE A 314 9.07 0.25 21.39
C ILE A 314 10.58 0.57 21.48
N LEU A 315 11.08 1.48 20.64
CA LEU A 315 12.50 1.87 20.58
C LEU A 315 12.89 2.90 21.63
N GLU A 316 11.92 3.57 22.28
CA GLU A 316 12.19 4.64 23.24
C GLU A 316 13.07 4.17 24.39
N GLY A 317 14.20 4.88 24.60
CA GLY A 317 15.18 4.57 25.63
C GLY A 317 16.01 3.30 25.41
N LYS A 318 15.86 2.64 24.26
CA LYS A 318 16.58 1.40 23.90
C LYS A 318 17.56 1.62 22.76
N LYS A 319 18.39 0.65 22.50
CA LYS A 319 19.37 0.66 21.41
C LYS A 319 19.11 -0.50 20.45
N VAL A 320 19.34 -0.24 19.18
CA VAL A 320 19.45 -1.26 18.16
C VAL A 320 20.60 -2.19 18.50
N ALA A 321 20.44 -3.49 18.29
CA ALA A 321 21.47 -4.49 18.53
C ALA A 321 22.71 -4.24 17.66
N ASP A 322 23.89 -4.58 18.19
CA ASP A 322 25.14 -4.45 17.46
C ASP A 322 25.10 -5.20 16.12
N GLY A 323 25.54 -4.57 15.06
CA GLY A 323 25.56 -5.13 13.71
C GLY A 323 24.25 -5.04 12.93
N ILE A 324 23.17 -4.58 13.52
CA ILE A 324 21.88 -4.41 12.84
C ILE A 324 21.77 -3.02 12.23
N ARG A 325 21.37 -2.95 10.95
CA ARG A 325 21.04 -1.72 10.26
C ARG A 325 19.53 -1.48 10.35
N VAL A 326 19.10 -0.32 10.83
CA VAL A 326 17.69 0.05 10.87
C VAL A 326 17.44 1.28 10.00
N ILE A 327 16.47 1.16 9.09
CA ILE A 327 16.06 2.24 8.18
C ILE A 327 14.60 2.54 8.45
N VAL A 328 14.30 3.79 8.80
CA VAL A 328 12.93 4.28 9.01
C VAL A 328 12.55 5.21 7.87
N ILE A 329 11.39 4.98 7.25
CA ILE A 329 10.92 5.71 6.07
C ILE A 329 9.52 6.27 6.34
N PRO A 330 9.40 7.53 6.76
CA PRO A 330 8.11 8.21 6.79
C PRO A 330 7.49 8.27 5.40
N ALA A 331 6.19 8.00 5.27
CA ALA A 331 5.58 7.80 3.96
C ALA A 331 5.43 9.09 3.13
N THR A 332 5.32 10.27 3.77
CA THR A 332 5.22 11.56 3.09
C THR A 332 6.04 12.62 3.81
N GLN A 333 6.29 13.77 3.16
CA GLN A 333 6.95 14.90 3.82
C GLN A 333 6.12 15.49 4.96
N LYS A 334 4.80 15.50 4.85
CA LYS A 334 3.92 15.93 5.94
C LYS A 334 4.08 15.03 7.16
N ILE A 335 4.06 13.71 6.95
CA ILE A 335 4.32 12.71 8.00
C ILE A 335 5.72 12.87 8.56
N TYR A 336 6.74 13.09 7.72
CA TYR A 336 8.11 13.32 8.16
C TYR A 336 8.21 14.52 9.09
N LEU A 337 7.59 15.65 8.70
CA LEU A 337 7.57 16.88 9.51
C LEU A 337 6.83 16.65 10.83
N GLN A 338 5.66 16.03 10.81
CA GLN A 338 4.90 15.72 12.01
C GLN A 338 5.68 14.79 12.96
N ALA A 339 6.32 13.74 12.42
CA ALA A 339 7.17 12.84 13.22
C ALA A 339 8.36 13.56 13.86
N MET A 340 8.91 14.59 13.18
CA MET A 340 9.94 15.45 13.72
C MET A 340 9.39 16.32 14.87
N GLU A 341 8.23 16.93 14.68
CA GLU A 341 7.58 17.79 15.70
C GLU A 341 7.19 16.98 16.95
N GLU A 342 6.74 15.73 16.79
CA GLU A 342 6.44 14.82 17.88
C GLU A 342 7.68 14.20 18.54
N GLY A 343 8.89 14.47 18.02
CA GLY A 343 10.14 13.95 18.56
C GLY A 343 10.45 12.50 18.19
N LEU A 344 9.65 11.84 17.32
CA LEU A 344 9.83 10.44 16.94
C LEU A 344 11.16 10.24 16.20
N LEU A 345 11.57 11.21 15.34
CA LEU A 345 12.85 11.13 14.63
C LEU A 345 14.02 11.11 15.61
N LYS A 346 13.94 11.89 16.68
CA LYS A 346 14.95 11.89 17.75
C LYS A 346 15.05 10.50 18.38
N THR A 347 13.91 9.91 18.73
CA THR A 347 13.86 8.55 19.30
C THR A 347 14.52 7.53 18.38
N PHE A 348 14.22 7.54 17.10
CA PHE A 348 14.83 6.63 16.12
C PHE A 348 16.34 6.82 16.01
N ILE A 349 16.81 8.07 15.90
CA ILE A 349 18.24 8.38 15.80
C ILE A 349 18.97 8.00 17.09
N GLU A 350 18.41 8.31 18.25
CA GLU A 350 18.99 7.94 19.55
C GLU A 350 19.02 6.42 19.74
N ALA A 351 18.07 5.66 19.19
CA ALA A 351 18.10 4.22 19.19
C ALA A 351 19.21 3.64 18.27
N GLY A 352 19.68 4.40 17.29
CA GLY A 352 20.71 3.97 16.32
C GLY A 352 20.16 3.70 14.92
N ALA A 353 18.93 4.13 14.62
CA ALA A 353 18.35 4.00 13.29
C ALA A 353 18.72 5.19 12.38
N ILE A 354 18.67 4.95 11.08
CA ILE A 354 18.72 5.99 10.04
C ILE A 354 17.29 6.36 9.68
N VAL A 355 16.97 7.65 9.65
CA VAL A 355 15.69 8.15 9.12
C VAL A 355 15.91 8.68 7.72
N SER A 356 15.18 8.11 6.76
CA SER A 356 15.27 8.45 5.36
C SER A 356 14.24 9.51 4.96
N THR A 357 14.45 10.14 3.81
CA THR A 357 13.39 10.87 3.09
C THR A 357 12.29 9.90 2.69
N PRO A 358 11.04 10.37 2.47
CA PRO A 358 9.98 9.56 1.88
C PRO A 358 10.41 8.98 0.54
N THR A 359 10.41 7.66 0.42
CA THR A 359 10.75 6.96 -0.83
C THR A 359 10.27 5.52 -0.77
N CYS A 360 9.87 4.95 -1.90
CA CYS A 360 9.59 3.53 -2.03
C CYS A 360 10.85 2.65 -2.01
N GLY A 361 12.00 3.24 -2.29
CA GLY A 361 13.39 2.78 -2.31
C GLY A 361 13.69 1.34 -1.93
N PRO A 362 13.84 1.01 -0.64
CA PRO A 362 14.23 -0.35 -0.22
C PRO A 362 13.22 -1.43 -0.59
N CYS A 363 11.93 -1.11 -0.67
CA CYS A 363 10.85 -2.08 -0.94
C CYS A 363 11.05 -2.87 -2.25
N LEU A 364 11.71 -2.27 -3.23
CA LEU A 364 11.97 -2.89 -4.54
C LEU A 364 13.48 -3.07 -4.84
N GLY A 365 14.35 -2.82 -3.87
CA GLY A 365 15.80 -2.82 -4.12
C GLY A 365 16.25 -1.72 -5.09
N GLY A 366 15.44 -0.66 -5.22
CA GLY A 366 15.59 0.35 -6.25
C GLY A 366 16.39 1.58 -5.85
N TYR A 367 16.67 1.79 -4.56
CA TYR A 367 17.31 3.01 -4.09
C TYR A 367 18.36 2.76 -3.00
N MET A 368 17.96 2.51 -1.75
CA MET A 368 18.86 2.31 -0.62
C MET A 368 18.48 1.07 0.19
N GLY A 369 19.33 0.68 1.16
CA GLY A 369 19.05 -0.47 2.02
C GLY A 369 19.05 -1.80 1.29
N VAL A 370 19.78 -1.88 0.17
CA VAL A 370 19.90 -3.08 -0.64
C VAL A 370 20.63 -4.15 0.14
N LEU A 371 20.12 -5.38 0.15
CA LEU A 371 20.66 -6.53 0.85
C LEU A 371 21.74 -7.23 0.03
N ALA A 372 22.81 -7.64 0.70
CA ALA A 372 23.85 -8.50 0.15
C ALA A 372 23.45 -9.99 0.20
N GLU A 373 24.30 -10.86 -0.38
CA GLU A 373 24.13 -12.32 -0.35
C GLU A 373 23.98 -12.84 1.09
N GLY A 374 22.91 -13.59 1.35
CA GLY A 374 22.65 -14.24 2.63
C GLY A 374 22.17 -13.31 3.75
N GLU A 375 22.05 -12.00 3.51
CA GLU A 375 21.52 -11.07 4.51
C GLU A 375 20.00 -11.24 4.71
N ARG A 376 19.57 -11.04 5.96
CA ARG A 376 18.19 -11.19 6.42
C ARG A 376 17.63 -9.86 6.88
N CYS A 377 16.45 -9.51 6.38
CA CYS A 377 15.77 -8.27 6.74
C CYS A 377 14.36 -8.53 7.28
N VAL A 378 14.04 -7.97 8.44
CA VAL A 378 12.64 -7.79 8.85
C VAL A 378 12.14 -6.48 8.29
N SER A 379 11.02 -6.52 7.58
CA SER A 379 10.52 -5.36 6.86
C SER A 379 9.02 -5.18 7.04
N THR A 380 8.58 -3.94 7.18
CA THR A 380 7.16 -3.58 7.16
C THR A 380 6.65 -3.30 5.74
N THR A 381 7.46 -3.53 4.72
CA THR A 381 7.05 -3.44 3.30
C THR A 381 6.06 -4.55 2.94
N ASN A 382 5.64 -4.63 1.70
CA ASN A 382 4.53 -5.48 1.27
C ASN A 382 4.93 -6.78 0.57
N ARG A 383 6.20 -6.93 0.11
CA ARG A 383 6.66 -8.09 -0.67
C ARG A 383 7.99 -8.63 -0.18
N ASN A 384 8.12 -9.96 -0.23
CA ASN A 384 9.33 -10.69 0.17
C ASN A 384 9.79 -11.73 -0.87
N PHE A 385 9.49 -11.48 -2.15
CA PHE A 385 9.90 -12.37 -3.25
C PHE A 385 11.42 -12.47 -3.36
N VAL A 386 11.90 -13.52 -4.01
CA VAL A 386 13.32 -13.72 -4.31
C VAL A 386 13.93 -12.47 -4.94
N GLY A 387 15.02 -11.96 -4.35
CA GLY A 387 15.73 -10.77 -4.84
C GLY A 387 14.98 -9.44 -4.69
N ARG A 388 13.87 -9.41 -3.97
CA ARG A 388 13.00 -8.21 -3.89
C ARG A 388 13.73 -6.99 -3.33
N MET A 389 14.57 -7.17 -2.32
CA MET A 389 15.28 -6.06 -1.65
C MET A 389 16.80 -6.08 -1.92
N GLY A 390 17.29 -6.85 -2.87
CA GLY A 390 18.70 -6.93 -3.17
C GLY A 390 19.14 -8.25 -3.81
N HIS A 391 20.16 -8.90 -3.24
CA HIS A 391 20.69 -10.16 -3.75
C HIS A 391 19.62 -11.27 -3.78
N VAL A 392 19.68 -12.16 -4.76
CA VAL A 392 18.70 -13.26 -4.92
C VAL A 392 18.68 -14.23 -3.75
N ASP A 393 19.82 -14.39 -3.07
CA ASP A 393 19.95 -15.23 -1.87
C ASP A 393 19.74 -14.46 -0.55
N SER A 394 19.26 -13.21 -0.62
CA SER A 394 18.82 -12.49 0.58
C SER A 394 17.40 -12.91 0.98
N GLU A 395 17.10 -12.78 2.25
CA GLU A 395 15.83 -13.18 2.85
C GLU A 395 15.10 -11.97 3.43
N VAL A 396 13.83 -11.76 3.03
CA VAL A 396 12.97 -10.71 3.58
C VAL A 396 11.80 -11.33 4.34
N TYR A 397 11.64 -10.91 5.59
CA TYR A 397 10.56 -11.31 6.49
C TYR A 397 9.59 -10.14 6.67
N LEU A 398 8.34 -10.31 6.27
CA LEU A 398 7.34 -9.25 6.45
C LEU A 398 6.74 -9.31 7.85
N ALA A 399 6.65 -8.17 8.50
CA ALA A 399 6.09 -8.08 9.84
C ALA A 399 5.51 -6.67 10.12
N SER A 400 4.75 -6.55 11.21
CA SER A 400 4.23 -5.28 11.67
C SER A 400 5.32 -4.35 12.25
N PRO A 401 5.07 -3.03 12.35
CA PRO A 401 5.99 -2.08 12.94
C PRO A 401 6.44 -2.47 14.35
N ALA A 402 5.55 -3.09 15.13
CA ALA A 402 5.84 -3.55 16.48
C ALA A 402 6.87 -4.70 16.50
N VAL A 403 6.69 -5.69 15.62
CA VAL A 403 7.64 -6.81 15.48
C VAL A 403 8.97 -6.32 14.90
N ALA A 404 8.93 -5.44 13.91
CA ALA A 404 10.13 -4.87 13.30
C ALA A 404 10.99 -4.10 14.32
N ALA A 405 10.36 -3.23 15.13
CA ALA A 405 11.05 -2.48 16.19
C ALA A 405 11.63 -3.39 17.29
N ALA A 406 10.89 -4.41 17.72
CA ALA A 406 11.37 -5.39 18.69
C ALA A 406 12.56 -6.19 18.14
N SER A 407 12.49 -6.60 16.89
CA SER A 407 13.56 -7.33 16.21
C SER A 407 14.84 -6.50 16.07
N ALA A 408 14.71 -5.20 15.86
CA ALA A 408 15.85 -4.28 15.82
C ALA A 408 16.62 -4.26 17.15
N ILE A 409 15.92 -4.35 18.29
CA ILE A 409 16.52 -4.33 19.62
C ILE A 409 17.24 -5.65 19.93
N THR A 410 16.67 -6.77 19.51
CA THR A 410 17.19 -8.11 19.87
C THR A 410 18.19 -8.68 18.87
N GLY A 411 18.23 -8.14 17.64
CA GLY A 411 19.05 -8.68 16.54
C GLY A 411 18.52 -9.99 15.94
N LYS A 412 17.27 -10.35 16.28
CA LYS A 412 16.56 -11.52 15.75
C LYS A 412 15.05 -11.21 15.65
N ILE A 413 14.30 -12.03 14.93
CA ILE A 413 12.86 -11.86 14.87
C ILE A 413 12.26 -12.04 16.27
N SER A 414 11.62 -10.98 16.77
CA SER A 414 11.10 -10.93 18.15
C SER A 414 9.78 -10.15 18.20
N GLY A 415 8.93 -10.54 19.14
CA GLY A 415 7.70 -9.83 19.42
C GLY A 415 7.88 -8.67 20.40
N PRO A 416 6.92 -7.73 20.49
CA PRO A 416 6.99 -6.62 21.44
C PRO A 416 7.17 -7.07 22.89
N LYS A 417 6.60 -8.22 23.28
CA LYS A 417 6.69 -8.78 24.63
C LYS A 417 8.11 -9.19 25.04
N ASP A 418 9.01 -9.35 24.09
CA ASP A 418 10.39 -9.75 24.36
C ASP A 418 11.25 -8.55 24.81
N VAL A 419 10.75 -7.32 24.62
CA VAL A 419 11.52 -6.09 24.85
C VAL A 419 10.78 -5.03 25.68
N MET A 420 9.49 -5.24 25.98
CA MET A 420 8.64 -4.29 26.75
C MET A 420 8.54 -4.65 28.21
#